data_f410433937ac009e4ad40825f852ddda
#
_entry.id   f410433937ac009e4ad40825f852ddda
#
_cell.length_a   1.000
_cell.length_b   1.000
_cell.length_c   1.000
_cell.angle_alpha   90.00
_cell.angle_beta   90.00
_cell.angle_gamma   90.00
#
_symmetry.space_group_name_H-M   'P 1'
#
loop_
_entity.id
_entity.type
_entity.pdbx_description
1 polymer ?
#
loop_
_entity_poly.entity_id
_entity_poly.type
_entity_poly.pdbx_seq_one_letter_code
_entity_poly.pdbx_strand_id
1 'polypeptide(L)' 'MTLHTLSSGSQGNCLLLSDGGTHILVDAGISTRRIKAGLARLGLSMDDLDGILITH' A
#
# COMPACT_ATOMS: atom_id res chain seq x y z
N MET A 1 10.73 -8.68 6.74
CA MET A 1 10.09 -7.43 6.29
C MET A 1 10.18 -7.33 4.77
N THR A 2 9.08 -7.00 4.14
CA THR A 2 9.01 -6.90 2.69
C THR A 2 8.42 -5.54 2.30
N LEU A 3 9.00 -4.92 1.29
CA LEU A 3 8.51 -3.64 0.77
C LEU A 3 8.03 -3.85 -0.66
N HIS A 4 6.78 -3.49 -0.91
CA HIS A 4 6.19 -3.56 -2.25
C HIS A 4 5.81 -2.16 -2.71
N THR A 5 6.18 -1.82 -3.94
CA THR A 5 5.77 -0.55 -4.55
C THR A 5 4.45 -0.77 -5.28
N LEU A 6 3.38 -0.16 -4.79
CA LEU A 6 2.07 -0.25 -5.44
C LEU A 6 1.93 0.78 -6.55
N SER A 7 2.57 1.93 -6.40
CA SER A 7 2.58 2.97 -7.41
C SER A 7 3.77 3.89 -7.21
N SER A 8 4.36 4.34 -8.29
CA SER A 8 5.42 5.35 -8.25
C SER A 8 5.32 6.22 -9.49
N GLY A 9 5.58 7.50 -9.34
CA GLY A 9 5.57 8.41 -10.48
C GLY A 9 4.82 9.71 -10.20
N SER A 10 4.48 10.41 -11.26
CA SER A 10 3.90 11.75 -11.17
C SER A 10 2.49 11.77 -10.60
N GLN A 11 1.80 10.65 -10.61
CA GLN A 11 0.45 10.58 -10.09
C GLN A 11 0.39 10.23 -8.61
N GLY A 12 1.54 10.07 -7.98
CA GLY A 12 1.63 9.77 -6.57
C GLY A 12 2.37 8.48 -6.30
N ASN A 13 2.77 8.31 -5.06
CA ASN A 13 3.50 7.15 -4.61
C ASN A 13 2.69 6.37 -3.60
N CYS A 14 2.85 5.06 -3.61
CA CYS A 14 2.23 4.20 -2.62
C CYS A 14 3.10 2.97 -2.41
N LEU A 15 3.48 2.73 -1.17
CA LEU A 15 4.30 1.59 -0.79
C LEU A 15 3.54 0.73 0.20
N LEU A 16 3.76 -0.57 0.16
CA LEU A 16 3.24 -1.48 1.16
C LEU A 16 4.39 -2.12 1.90
N LEU A 17 4.39 -1.96 3.21
CA LEU A 17 5.38 -2.56 4.09
C LEU A 17 4.73 -3.73 4.82
N SER A 18 5.31 -4.92 4.69
CA SER A 18 4.76 -6.13 5.31
C SER A 18 5.79 -6.80 6.18
N ASP A 19 5.38 -7.25 7.36
CA ASP A 19 6.26 -7.93 8.28
C ASP A 19 5.43 -8.85 9.17
N GLY A 20 5.64 -10.16 9.04
CA GLY A 20 5.02 -11.16 9.90
C GLY A 20 3.50 -11.08 9.95
N GLY A 21 2.85 -10.78 8.85
CA GLY A 21 1.40 -10.67 8.80
C GLY A 21 0.86 -9.27 9.07
N THR A 22 1.75 -8.34 9.42
CA THR A 22 1.38 -6.93 9.60
C THR A 22 1.60 -6.19 8.28
N HIS A 23 0.61 -5.39 7.87
CA HIS A 23 0.68 -4.64 6.61
C HIS A 23 0.40 -3.18 6.86
N ILE A 24 1.35 -2.32 6.46
CA ILE A 24 1.23 -0.88 6.62
C ILE A 24 1.42 -0.22 5.25
N LEU A 25 0.48 0.66 4.91
CA LEU A 25 0.54 1.43 3.68
C LEU A 25 1.31 2.73 3.96
N VAL A 26 2.28 3.03 3.13
CA VAL A 26 3.10 4.25 3.29
C VAL A 26 2.87 5.14 2.07
N ASP A 27 2.55 6.40 2.33
CA ASP A 27 2.29 7.39 1.28
C ASP A 27 1.15 6.96 0.35
N ALA A 28 -0.05 6.90 0.90
CA ALA A 28 -1.24 6.54 0.14
C ALA A 28 -1.69 7.70 -0.77
N GLY A 29 -0.78 8.14 -1.67
CA GLY A 29 -1.01 9.29 -2.53
C GLY A 29 -1.78 9.00 -3.81
N ILE A 30 -2.34 7.81 -3.93
CA ILE A 30 -3.12 7.42 -5.10
C ILE A 30 -4.57 7.14 -4.67
N SER A 31 -5.45 6.98 -5.64
CA SER A 31 -6.86 6.74 -5.33
C SER A 31 -7.05 5.39 -4.62
N THR A 32 -8.12 5.31 -3.82
CA THR A 32 -8.47 4.06 -3.12
C THR A 32 -8.62 2.91 -4.10
N ARG A 33 -9.18 3.18 -5.27
CA ARG A 33 -9.38 2.18 -6.30
C ARG A 33 -8.05 1.58 -6.74
N ARG A 34 -7.03 2.41 -6.92
CA ARG A 34 -5.70 1.95 -7.33
C ARG A 34 -5.00 1.19 -6.21
N ILE A 35 -5.23 1.64 -4.96
CA ILE A 35 -4.68 0.93 -3.81
C ILE A 35 -5.26 -0.48 -3.74
N LYS A 36 -6.58 -0.61 -3.89
CA LYS A 36 -7.23 -1.92 -3.88
C LYS A 36 -6.69 -2.82 -4.99
N ALA A 37 -6.51 -2.27 -6.18
CA ALA A 37 -5.97 -3.04 -7.30
C ALA A 37 -4.55 -3.52 -7.02
N GLY A 38 -3.72 -2.67 -6.44
CA GLY A 38 -2.36 -3.04 -6.08
C GLY A 38 -2.32 -4.13 -5.01
N LEU A 39 -3.15 -4.01 -3.98
CA LEU A 39 -3.25 -5.02 -2.93
C LEU A 39 -3.75 -6.35 -3.49
N ALA A 40 -4.73 -6.32 -4.38
CA ALA A 40 -5.27 -7.54 -4.98
C ALA A 40 -4.21 -8.35 -5.73
N ARG A 41 -3.25 -7.67 -6.36
CA ARG A 41 -2.15 -8.35 -7.03
C ARG A 41 -1.29 -9.15 -6.06
N LEU A 42 -1.28 -8.74 -4.79
CA LEU A 42 -0.51 -9.40 -3.74
C LEU A 42 -1.37 -10.37 -2.93
N GLY A 43 -2.62 -10.57 -3.33
CA GLY A 43 -3.54 -11.45 -2.62
C GLY A 43 -4.08 -10.83 -1.34
N LEU A 44 -4.06 -9.50 -1.24
CA LEU A 44 -4.50 -8.78 -0.05
C LEU A 44 -5.74 -7.95 -0.33
N SER A 45 -6.42 -7.55 0.74
CA SER A 45 -7.56 -6.63 0.67
C SER A 45 -7.31 -5.45 1.62
N MET A 46 -8.19 -4.46 1.55
CA MET A 46 -8.08 -3.30 2.45
C MET A 46 -8.20 -3.72 3.92
N ASP A 47 -8.93 -4.79 4.20
CA ASP A 47 -9.09 -5.29 5.57
C ASP A 47 -7.80 -5.87 6.14
N ASP A 48 -6.87 -6.23 5.29
CA ASP A 48 -5.57 -6.76 5.72
C ASP A 48 -4.62 -5.67 6.18
N LEU A 49 -4.95 -4.40 5.95
CA LEU A 49 -4.09 -3.29 6.36
C LEU A 49 -4.23 -3.02 7.85
N ASP A 50 -3.11 -2.89 8.52
CA ASP A 50 -3.06 -2.57 9.96
C ASP A 50 -2.88 -1.08 10.21
N GLY A 51 -2.42 -0.35 9.22
CA GLY A 51 -2.24 1.08 9.36
C GLY A 51 -1.90 1.75 8.04
N ILE A 52 -2.03 3.08 8.03
CA ILE A 52 -1.67 3.91 6.90
C ILE A 52 -0.82 5.08 7.41
N LEU A 53 0.35 5.24 6.82
CA LEU A 53 1.26 6.32 7.17
C LEU A 53 1.34 7.31 6.01
N ILE A 54 1.04 8.55 6.29
CA ILE A 54 1.10 9.62 5.29
C ILE A 54 2.25 10.55 5.66
N THR A 55 3.19 10.76 4.74
CA THR A 55 4.42 11.48 5.03
C THR A 55 4.45 12.92 4.50
N HIS A 56 3.37 13.39 3.89
CA HIS A 56 3.33 14.78 3.40
C HIS A 56 2.06 15.52 3.78
#